data_436203f399221d58796e9b8304072f6e
#
_entry.id   436203f399221d58796e9b8304072f6e
#
_cell.length_a   1.000
_cell.length_b   1.000
_cell.length_c   1.000
_cell.angle_alpha   90.00
_cell.angle_beta   90.00
_cell.angle_gamma   90.00
#
_symmetry.space_group_name_H-M   'P 1'
#
loop_
_entity.id
_entity.type
_entity.pdbx_description
1 polymer ?
#
loop_
_entity_poly.entity_id
_entity_poly.type
_entity_poly.pdbx_seq_one_letter_code
_entity_poly.pdbx_strand_id
1 'polypeptide(L)'
;MYNKKKATDKPVGKSSGLNHSSSGKASEKHNFPKQNDSKKTSDVCPVHKKCGGCQYQGMAYKKQLSLKQRQANMLLGKFGTVLPIIGMKDPLHYRNKVHAVFAFEKGKAIAGTYQEGTHKVVPVESCLIDDEKSDAIIQTIRRLLRSFKIKTYNEDSGYGLLRHVLIRRGFTSGEIMVVLVASSPVFPSKNNFVKALRKEHPEITTVILNVNDQNTSMVLGERNITLYGKGYIVDTLCGHTFAISPSAFYQVNPVQTEILYQTAMDYAGLTGKETVVDAYCGIGTIGIIAADKAKSVIGVELNPASVKDARNNARHNNIGNITFYQNDAERFLNEMQEQNAKADVIFMDPPRAGSTQSFMASAISLNPDRIVYISCNPETLARDLEFFKKHQYTAEKIQPVDMFPFTTHVEAIVSLQREI
;
A
#
# COMPACT_ATOMS: atom_id res chain seq x y z
N MET A 1 -47.99 -7.29 -0.19
CA MET A 1 -49.24 -6.51 0.05
C MET A 1 -48.84 -5.08 0.39
N TYR A 2 -49.56 -4.17 -0.25
CA TYR A 2 -49.55 -2.68 -0.20
C TYR A 2 -48.39 -2.00 -0.93
N ASN A 3 -48.61 -1.54 -2.03
CA ASN A 3 -49.49 -0.68 -2.87
C ASN A 3 -48.85 0.69 -3.15
N LYS A 4 -48.72 0.88 -4.46
CA LYS A 4 -48.31 2.09 -5.18
C LYS A 4 -49.24 3.28 -4.91
N LYS A 5 -48.72 4.52 -4.94
CA LYS A 5 -49.42 5.64 -5.56
C LYS A 5 -48.47 6.57 -6.31
N LYS A 6 -48.78 6.73 -7.59
CA LYS A 6 -48.30 7.79 -8.49
C LYS A 6 -49.12 9.05 -8.24
N ALA A 7 -48.54 10.22 -8.42
CA ALA A 7 -49.25 11.42 -8.83
C ALA A 7 -48.35 12.26 -9.75
N THR A 8 -48.87 12.49 -10.90
CA THR A 8 -48.49 13.43 -11.99
C THR A 8 -48.99 14.82 -11.63
N ASP A 9 -48.28 15.91 -12.01
CA ASP A 9 -48.78 16.96 -12.90
C ASP A 9 -47.77 18.11 -13.13
N LYS A 10 -47.68 18.52 -14.37
CA LYS A 10 -47.11 19.76 -14.93
C LYS A 10 -48.23 20.76 -15.16
N PRO A 11 -48.01 21.96 -15.78
CA PRO A 11 -46.96 22.98 -15.76
C PRO A 11 -47.54 24.41 -15.58
N VAL A 12 -46.72 25.42 -15.98
CA VAL A 12 -47.08 26.79 -16.48
C VAL A 12 -46.63 27.98 -15.62
N GLY A 13 -45.89 28.89 -16.27
CA GLY A 13 -45.82 30.29 -15.91
C GLY A 13 -44.53 31.00 -16.35
N LYS A 14 -44.55 31.64 -17.52
CA LYS A 14 -43.57 32.61 -18.02
C LYS A 14 -43.73 33.98 -17.36
N SER A 15 -42.63 34.71 -17.07
CA SER A 15 -42.52 36.16 -17.39
C SER A 15 -41.10 36.67 -17.11
N SER A 16 -40.51 37.20 -18.14
CA SER A 16 -40.00 38.57 -18.37
C SER A 16 -38.82 39.06 -17.52
N GLY A 17 -37.69 39.11 -17.99
CA GLY A 17 -36.69 40.04 -18.41
C GLY A 17 -36.41 41.29 -17.56
N LEU A 18 -35.11 41.41 -17.18
CA LEU A 18 -34.50 42.74 -17.00
C LEU A 18 -32.98 42.56 -17.23
N ASN A 19 -32.48 43.27 -18.22
CA ASN A 19 -31.07 43.49 -18.53
C ASN A 19 -30.37 44.29 -17.45
N HIS A 20 -29.25 43.82 -16.95
CA HIS A 20 -28.22 44.71 -16.42
C HIS A 20 -26.85 44.32 -16.96
N SER A 21 -26.30 45.24 -17.72
CA SER A 21 -24.93 45.30 -18.18
C SER A 21 -23.95 45.46 -17.03
N SER A 22 -22.90 44.62 -16.93
CA SER A 22 -21.70 44.96 -16.21
C SER A 22 -20.49 44.34 -16.89
N SER A 23 -19.69 45.25 -17.38
CA SER A 23 -18.28 45.28 -17.75
C SER A 23 -17.46 44.00 -17.57
N GLY A 24 -16.93 43.49 -18.69
CA GLY A 24 -15.93 42.46 -18.79
C GLY A 24 -14.59 42.85 -18.16
N LYS A 25 -14.06 41.97 -17.31
CA LYS A 25 -12.63 41.89 -17.06
C LYS A 25 -12.10 40.70 -17.85
N ALA A 26 -11.20 41.02 -18.78
CA ALA A 26 -10.47 40.05 -19.58
C ALA A 26 -9.63 39.16 -18.67
N SER A 27 -9.84 37.87 -18.75
CA SER A 27 -8.93 36.86 -18.18
C SER A 27 -7.72 36.73 -19.09
N GLU A 28 -6.57 37.20 -18.64
CA GLU A 28 -5.28 36.97 -19.29
C GLU A 28 -5.03 35.44 -19.38
N LYS A 29 -5.10 34.91 -20.59
CA LYS A 29 -4.61 33.60 -20.93
C LYS A 29 -3.10 33.62 -20.93
N HIS A 30 -2.48 33.13 -19.86
CA HIS A 30 -1.07 32.83 -19.87
C HIS A 30 -0.79 31.69 -20.85
N ASN A 31 -0.29 32.09 -22.04
CA ASN A 31 0.30 31.19 -23.01
C ASN A 31 1.66 30.72 -22.47
N PHE A 32 1.70 29.49 -21.96
CA PHE A 32 2.97 28.80 -21.73
C PHE A 32 3.53 28.33 -23.07
N PRO A 33 4.85 28.54 -23.34
CA PRO A 33 5.46 28.06 -24.56
C PRO A 33 5.42 26.52 -24.60
N LYS A 34 4.94 25.99 -25.71
CA LYS A 34 5.03 24.57 -26.04
C LYS A 34 6.52 24.22 -26.24
N GLN A 35 7.16 23.68 -25.21
CA GLN A 35 8.43 22.99 -25.39
C GLN A 35 8.16 21.68 -26.12
N ASN A 36 8.72 21.56 -27.31
CA ASN A 36 8.81 20.34 -28.08
C ASN A 36 9.75 19.35 -27.37
N ASP A 37 9.22 18.57 -26.44
CA ASP A 37 9.89 17.39 -25.94
C ASP A 37 9.59 16.22 -26.88
N SER A 38 10.32 16.17 -28.01
CA SER A 38 10.40 14.97 -28.85
C SER A 38 11.29 13.94 -28.14
N LYS A 39 10.80 13.27 -27.10
CA LYS A 39 11.38 12.05 -26.58
C LYS A 39 10.63 10.83 -27.08
N LYS A 40 11.42 9.86 -27.55
CA LYS A 40 11.04 8.57 -28.15
C LYS A 40 9.88 7.92 -27.40
N THR A 41 8.87 7.53 -28.15
CA THR A 41 7.66 6.79 -27.71
C THR A 41 7.91 5.37 -27.17
N SER A 42 9.17 4.98 -26.91
CA SER A 42 9.56 3.64 -26.48
C SER A 42 9.32 3.36 -24.97
N ASP A 43 9.11 4.39 -24.16
CA ASP A 43 9.07 4.25 -22.69
C ASP A 43 7.66 4.38 -22.10
N VAL A 44 6.62 4.31 -22.91
CA VAL A 44 5.23 4.40 -22.44
C VAL A 44 4.59 3.01 -22.44
N CYS A 45 4.09 2.59 -21.29
CA CYS A 45 3.38 1.32 -21.16
C CYS A 45 2.20 1.24 -22.14
N PRO A 46 2.18 0.24 -23.05
CA PRO A 46 1.17 0.15 -24.14
C PRO A 46 -0.25 -0.05 -23.62
N VAL A 47 -0.42 -0.55 -22.40
CA VAL A 47 -1.72 -0.87 -21.81
C VAL A 47 -2.18 0.13 -20.74
N HIS A 48 -1.41 1.18 -20.46
CA HIS A 48 -1.66 2.10 -19.34
C HIS A 48 -3.09 2.68 -19.32
N LYS A 49 -3.65 3.01 -20.50
CA LYS A 49 -5.03 3.55 -20.62
C LYS A 49 -6.12 2.55 -20.24
N LYS A 50 -5.85 1.24 -20.35
CA LYS A 50 -6.80 0.18 -20.01
C LYS A 50 -6.56 -0.37 -18.62
N CYS A 51 -5.30 -0.48 -18.22
CA CYS A 51 -4.88 -0.96 -16.91
C CYS A 51 -5.27 0.01 -15.78
N GLY A 52 -5.17 1.35 -16.01
CA GLY A 52 -5.49 2.37 -15.00
C GLY A 52 -4.48 2.47 -13.84
N GLY A 53 -3.47 1.61 -13.76
CA GLY A 53 -2.55 1.56 -12.63
C GLY A 53 -1.57 2.74 -12.53
N CYS A 54 -1.31 3.45 -13.64
CA CYS A 54 -0.31 4.51 -13.72
C CYS A 54 -0.89 5.77 -14.39
N GLN A 55 -1.27 6.75 -13.57
CA GLN A 55 -1.91 7.99 -14.06
C GLN A 55 -0.91 8.95 -14.73
N TYR A 56 0.38 8.83 -14.39
CA TYR A 56 1.45 9.71 -14.90
C TYR A 56 2.31 9.06 -15.99
N GLN A 57 1.82 8.00 -16.66
CA GLN A 57 2.51 7.39 -17.79
C GLN A 57 2.77 8.39 -18.92
N GLY A 58 3.99 8.34 -19.50
CA GLY A 58 4.45 9.29 -20.53
C GLY A 58 4.85 10.68 -20.00
N MET A 59 4.77 10.89 -18.68
CA MET A 59 5.24 12.13 -18.06
C MET A 59 6.67 11.95 -17.52
N ALA A 60 7.55 12.91 -17.82
CA ALA A 60 8.90 12.92 -17.27
C ALA A 60 8.87 12.88 -15.74
N TYR A 61 9.71 12.07 -15.11
CA TYR A 61 9.68 11.80 -13.67
C TYR A 61 9.83 13.07 -12.82
N LYS A 62 10.71 13.99 -13.21
CA LYS A 62 10.86 15.31 -12.56
C LYS A 62 9.55 16.10 -12.53
N LYS A 63 8.74 16.00 -13.58
CA LYS A 63 7.42 16.67 -13.64
C LYS A 63 6.42 15.98 -12.72
N GLN A 64 6.45 14.64 -12.60
CA GLN A 64 5.62 13.90 -11.64
C GLN A 64 5.92 14.38 -10.20
N LEU A 65 7.20 14.45 -9.82
CA LEU A 65 7.64 14.97 -8.52
C LEU A 65 7.16 16.40 -8.26
N SER A 66 7.24 17.28 -9.28
CA SER A 66 6.75 18.66 -9.13
C SER A 66 5.25 18.74 -8.90
N LEU A 67 4.44 17.87 -9.52
CA LEU A 67 3.00 17.80 -9.29
C LEU A 67 2.69 17.27 -7.87
N LYS A 68 3.37 16.22 -7.44
CA LYS A 68 3.23 15.64 -6.10
C LYS A 68 3.65 16.64 -5.00
N GLN A 69 4.75 17.36 -5.22
CA GLN A 69 5.17 18.45 -4.32
C GLN A 69 4.11 19.54 -4.20
N ARG A 70 3.53 19.96 -5.33
CA ARG A 70 2.47 20.97 -5.33
C ARG A 70 1.25 20.50 -4.55
N GLN A 71 0.84 19.24 -4.75
CA GLN A 71 -0.26 18.63 -4.00
C GLN A 71 0.03 18.61 -2.49
N ALA A 72 1.22 18.19 -2.09
CA ALA A 72 1.63 18.19 -0.68
C ALA A 72 1.62 19.60 -0.09
N ASN A 73 2.19 20.58 -0.79
CA ASN A 73 2.20 21.97 -0.34
C ASN A 73 0.78 22.55 -0.19
N MET A 74 -0.10 22.28 -1.15
CA MET A 74 -1.48 22.77 -1.12
C MET A 74 -2.29 22.21 0.05
N LEU A 75 -2.14 20.91 0.34
CA LEU A 75 -2.92 20.23 1.37
C LEU A 75 -2.32 20.42 2.76
N LEU A 76 -1.00 20.38 2.88
CA LEU A 76 -0.32 20.26 4.17
C LEU A 76 0.42 21.54 4.59
N GLY A 77 0.69 22.48 3.68
CA GLY A 77 1.51 23.67 3.95
C GLY A 77 0.95 24.61 5.03
N LYS A 78 -0.35 24.54 5.35
CA LYS A 78 -0.97 25.31 6.44
C LYS A 78 -0.69 24.77 7.84
N PHE A 79 -0.12 23.55 7.94
CA PHE A 79 0.15 22.90 9.22
C PHE A 79 1.61 23.00 9.65
N GLY A 80 2.53 23.11 8.69
CA GLY A 80 3.96 23.17 8.98
C GLY A 80 4.81 23.28 7.71
N THR A 81 6.11 23.21 7.87
CA THR A 81 7.05 23.28 6.74
C THR A 81 7.02 21.98 5.94
N VAL A 82 6.53 22.05 4.69
CA VAL A 82 6.59 20.95 3.74
C VAL A 82 7.95 20.94 3.06
N LEU A 83 8.75 19.92 3.34
CA LEU A 83 10.08 19.75 2.77
C LEU A 83 10.02 19.31 1.28
N PRO A 84 11.11 19.44 0.51
CA PRO A 84 11.15 18.90 -0.85
C PRO A 84 10.88 17.41 -0.90
N ILE A 85 10.02 16.97 -1.83
CA ILE A 85 9.67 15.56 -1.99
C ILE A 85 10.89 14.70 -2.30
N ILE A 86 11.04 13.59 -1.61
CA ILE A 86 12.09 12.61 -1.88
C ILE A 86 11.62 11.68 -2.97
N GLY A 87 12.25 11.78 -4.16
CA GLY A 87 11.99 10.89 -5.30
C GLY A 87 12.94 9.71 -5.35
N MET A 88 12.68 8.77 -6.27
CA MET A 88 13.58 7.65 -6.56
C MET A 88 14.67 8.03 -7.56
N LYS A 89 15.85 7.45 -7.42
CA LYS A 89 16.90 7.52 -8.42
C LYS A 89 16.52 6.74 -9.69
N ASP A 90 15.99 5.53 -9.49
CA ASP A 90 15.48 4.65 -10.54
C ASP A 90 14.01 4.31 -10.24
N PRO A 91 13.04 4.96 -10.91
CA PRO A 91 11.62 4.83 -10.60
C PRO A 91 10.94 3.64 -11.29
N LEU A 92 11.68 2.77 -11.96
CA LEU A 92 11.16 1.59 -12.65
C LEU A 92 11.33 0.32 -11.81
N HIS A 93 10.49 -0.68 -12.08
CA HIS A 93 10.58 -2.04 -11.52
C HIS A 93 10.73 -2.12 -9.98
N TYR A 94 10.16 -1.14 -9.28
CA TYR A 94 10.33 -0.99 -7.84
C TYR A 94 9.40 -1.89 -7.01
N ARG A 95 8.31 -2.42 -7.61
CA ARG A 95 7.32 -3.18 -6.86
C ARG A 95 7.79 -4.60 -6.59
N ASN A 96 8.06 -4.90 -5.33
CA ASN A 96 8.44 -6.23 -4.86
C ASN A 96 7.26 -7.19 -4.63
N LYS A 97 6.02 -6.69 -4.76
CA LYS A 97 4.78 -7.48 -4.69
C LYS A 97 3.96 -7.26 -5.94
N VAL A 98 3.81 -8.30 -6.73
CA VAL A 98 3.08 -8.29 -7.99
C VAL A 98 1.88 -9.22 -7.89
N HIS A 99 0.75 -8.76 -8.42
CA HIS A 99 -0.50 -9.51 -8.45
C HIS A 99 -1.01 -9.61 -9.88
N ALA A 100 -1.25 -10.83 -10.35
CA ALA A 100 -1.80 -11.09 -11.66
C ALA A 100 -3.10 -11.89 -11.58
N VAL A 101 -4.04 -11.55 -12.43
CA VAL A 101 -5.26 -12.33 -12.70
C VAL A 101 -5.12 -13.09 -14.00
N PHE A 102 -5.85 -14.19 -14.12
CA PHE A 102 -5.83 -15.04 -15.31
C PHE A 102 -7.21 -15.18 -15.87
N ALA A 103 -7.32 -15.13 -17.20
CA ALA A 103 -8.56 -15.39 -17.93
C ALA A 103 -8.29 -16.28 -19.13
N PHE A 104 -9.35 -16.79 -19.74
CA PHE A 104 -9.28 -17.55 -20.98
C PHE A 104 -10.02 -16.78 -22.07
N GLU A 105 -9.29 -16.29 -23.04
CA GLU A 105 -9.84 -15.48 -24.13
C GLU A 105 -9.34 -16.01 -25.48
N LYS A 106 -10.26 -16.14 -26.46
CA LYS A 106 -9.94 -16.59 -27.83
C LYS A 106 -9.10 -17.87 -27.90
N GLY A 107 -9.41 -18.85 -27.04
CA GLY A 107 -8.71 -20.13 -27.01
C GLY A 107 -7.35 -20.13 -26.29
N LYS A 108 -6.97 -19.05 -25.61
CA LYS A 108 -5.67 -18.90 -24.93
C LYS A 108 -5.84 -18.37 -23.51
N ALA A 109 -4.99 -18.84 -22.62
CA ALA A 109 -4.85 -18.22 -21.32
C ALA A 109 -4.12 -16.88 -21.45
N ILE A 110 -4.67 -15.84 -20.86
CA ILE A 110 -4.07 -14.51 -20.70
C ILE A 110 -3.81 -14.25 -19.23
N ALA A 111 -2.78 -13.43 -18.95
CA ALA A 111 -2.46 -12.96 -17.60
C ALA A 111 -2.32 -11.45 -17.62
N GLY A 112 -2.71 -10.79 -16.54
CA GLY A 112 -2.61 -9.34 -16.43
C GLY A 112 -3.34 -8.79 -15.21
N THR A 113 -4.02 -7.67 -15.38
CA THR A 113 -4.78 -7.01 -14.30
C THR A 113 -6.23 -6.77 -14.75
N TYR A 114 -7.14 -6.58 -13.81
CA TYR A 114 -8.49 -6.14 -14.17
C TYR A 114 -8.48 -4.70 -14.68
N GLN A 115 -9.27 -4.44 -15.72
CA GLN A 115 -9.65 -3.09 -16.09
C GLN A 115 -10.47 -2.51 -14.93
N GLU A 116 -10.18 -1.28 -14.55
CA GLU A 116 -10.83 -0.60 -13.43
C GLU A 116 -12.37 -0.73 -13.48
N GLY A 117 -12.96 -1.11 -12.34
CA GLY A 117 -14.41 -1.29 -12.20
C GLY A 117 -15.02 -2.47 -12.96
N THR A 118 -14.21 -3.41 -13.47
CA THR A 118 -14.68 -4.57 -14.23
C THR A 118 -13.92 -5.85 -13.89
N HIS A 119 -14.46 -7.03 -14.31
CA HIS A 119 -13.74 -8.31 -14.30
C HIS A 119 -13.03 -8.61 -15.63
N LYS A 120 -12.95 -7.62 -16.55
CA LYS A 120 -12.22 -7.81 -17.81
C LYS A 120 -10.73 -7.75 -17.58
N VAL A 121 -10.02 -8.82 -17.95
CA VAL A 121 -8.56 -8.88 -17.82
C VAL A 121 -7.90 -8.12 -18.97
N VAL A 122 -7.05 -7.16 -18.63
CA VAL A 122 -6.15 -6.48 -19.57
C VAL A 122 -4.84 -7.28 -19.60
N PRO A 123 -4.48 -7.89 -20.75
CA PRO A 123 -3.24 -8.65 -20.85
C PRO A 123 -2.02 -7.75 -20.61
N VAL A 124 -1.12 -8.20 -19.73
CA VAL A 124 0.16 -7.54 -19.43
C VAL A 124 1.26 -8.59 -19.56
N GLU A 125 2.20 -8.37 -20.48
CA GLU A 125 3.36 -9.25 -20.65
C GLU A 125 4.53 -8.80 -19.79
N SER A 126 4.73 -7.48 -19.68
CA SER A 126 5.66 -6.85 -18.75
C SER A 126 5.10 -5.52 -18.26
N CYS A 127 5.43 -5.15 -17.04
CA CYS A 127 4.99 -3.93 -16.39
C CYS A 127 6.21 -3.07 -16.02
N LEU A 128 6.18 -1.78 -16.33
CA LEU A 128 7.30 -0.87 -16.07
C LEU A 128 7.54 -0.60 -14.57
N ILE A 129 6.59 -0.93 -13.70
CA ILE A 129 6.73 -0.70 -12.25
C ILE A 129 6.87 -2.01 -11.45
N ASP A 130 6.43 -3.14 -12.01
CA ASP A 130 6.55 -4.44 -11.35
C ASP A 130 7.96 -5.02 -11.51
N ASP A 131 8.38 -5.85 -10.57
CA ASP A 131 9.64 -6.58 -10.66
C ASP A 131 9.68 -7.49 -11.90
N GLU A 132 10.74 -7.38 -12.73
CA GLU A 132 10.86 -8.09 -14.00
C GLU A 132 10.85 -9.61 -13.84
N LYS A 133 11.44 -10.16 -12.77
CA LYS A 133 11.42 -11.60 -12.49
C LYS A 133 9.99 -12.08 -12.19
N SER A 134 9.22 -11.26 -11.48
CA SER A 134 7.81 -11.55 -11.20
C SER A 134 6.99 -11.61 -12.49
N ASP A 135 7.19 -10.69 -13.42
CA ASP A 135 6.56 -10.73 -14.74
C ASP A 135 6.94 -12.01 -15.51
N ALA A 136 8.21 -12.37 -15.55
CA ALA A 136 8.68 -13.59 -16.21
C ALA A 136 8.03 -14.86 -15.62
N ILE A 137 7.94 -14.95 -14.29
CA ILE A 137 7.29 -16.06 -13.58
C ILE A 137 5.79 -16.13 -13.94
N ILE A 138 5.08 -14.99 -13.98
CA ILE A 138 3.67 -14.93 -14.37
C ILE A 138 3.48 -15.48 -15.80
N GLN A 139 4.34 -15.10 -16.74
CA GLN A 139 4.27 -15.61 -18.12
C GLN A 139 4.55 -17.11 -18.19
N THR A 140 5.47 -17.63 -17.38
CA THR A 140 5.72 -19.08 -17.28
C THR A 140 4.50 -19.81 -16.71
N ILE A 141 3.89 -19.31 -15.63
CA ILE A 141 2.66 -19.88 -15.08
C ILE A 141 1.56 -19.90 -16.16
N ARG A 142 1.36 -18.80 -16.91
CA ARG A 142 0.39 -18.74 -18.01
C ARG A 142 0.58 -19.88 -19.04
N ARG A 143 1.83 -20.18 -19.42
CA ARG A 143 2.14 -21.29 -20.33
C ARG A 143 1.84 -22.65 -19.70
N LEU A 144 2.22 -22.85 -18.44
CA LEU A 144 2.02 -24.09 -17.69
C LEU A 144 0.53 -24.42 -17.49
N LEU A 145 -0.36 -23.42 -17.35
CA LEU A 145 -1.81 -23.67 -17.24
C LEU A 145 -2.32 -24.53 -18.39
N ARG A 146 -1.87 -24.26 -19.64
CA ARG A 146 -2.25 -25.06 -20.80
C ARG A 146 -1.69 -26.49 -20.72
N SER A 147 -0.41 -26.63 -20.37
CA SER A 147 0.29 -27.92 -20.33
C SER A 147 -0.30 -28.85 -19.25
N PHE A 148 -0.72 -28.29 -18.12
CA PHE A 148 -1.30 -29.01 -17.00
C PHE A 148 -2.85 -29.07 -17.03
N LYS A 149 -3.48 -28.52 -18.09
CA LYS A 149 -4.94 -28.46 -18.27
C LYS A 149 -5.66 -27.78 -17.08
N ILE A 150 -5.02 -26.77 -16.48
CA ILE A 150 -5.57 -26.00 -15.36
C ILE A 150 -6.43 -24.88 -15.96
N LYS A 151 -7.70 -24.81 -15.54
CA LYS A 151 -8.63 -23.77 -15.99
C LYS A 151 -8.47 -22.51 -15.13
N THR A 152 -8.47 -21.37 -15.79
CA THR A 152 -8.56 -20.07 -15.13
C THR A 152 -9.96 -19.89 -14.53
N TYR A 153 -10.04 -19.25 -13.36
CA TYR A 153 -11.33 -18.96 -12.72
C TYR A 153 -12.00 -17.76 -13.39
N ASN A 154 -13.30 -17.86 -13.52
CA ASN A 154 -14.14 -16.77 -14.00
C ASN A 154 -15.04 -16.30 -12.86
N GLU A 155 -14.85 -15.04 -12.43
CA GLU A 155 -15.53 -14.47 -11.26
C GLU A 155 -17.05 -14.33 -11.48
N ASP A 156 -17.51 -14.17 -12.72
CA ASP A 156 -18.92 -13.99 -13.04
C ASP A 156 -19.69 -15.33 -13.02
N SER A 157 -19.05 -16.43 -13.45
CA SER A 157 -19.68 -17.75 -13.50
C SER A 157 -19.32 -18.64 -12.32
N GLY A 158 -18.30 -18.29 -11.52
CA GLY A 158 -17.78 -19.12 -10.44
C GLY A 158 -17.06 -20.40 -10.91
N TYR A 159 -16.70 -20.48 -12.20
CA TYR A 159 -16.13 -21.70 -12.79
C TYR A 159 -14.63 -21.56 -13.06
N GLY A 160 -13.88 -22.59 -12.74
CA GLY A 160 -12.44 -22.66 -12.95
C GLY A 160 -11.68 -22.86 -11.63
N LEU A 161 -10.36 -22.89 -11.70
CA LEU A 161 -9.51 -23.19 -10.54
C LEU A 161 -8.60 -22.03 -10.15
N LEU A 162 -7.71 -21.58 -11.04
CA LEU A 162 -6.73 -20.55 -10.72
C LEU A 162 -7.36 -19.16 -10.86
N ARG A 163 -7.49 -18.46 -9.73
CA ARG A 163 -8.02 -17.10 -9.65
C ARG A 163 -6.91 -16.07 -9.88
N HIS A 164 -5.91 -16.10 -9.01
CA HIS A 164 -4.84 -15.11 -9.00
C HIS A 164 -3.48 -15.78 -8.79
N VAL A 165 -2.45 -15.05 -9.12
CA VAL A 165 -1.08 -15.33 -8.68
C VAL A 165 -0.55 -14.09 -7.99
N LEU A 166 -0.04 -14.25 -6.77
CA LEU A 166 0.69 -13.23 -6.05
C LEU A 166 2.16 -13.64 -6.01
N ILE A 167 3.05 -12.74 -6.40
CA ILE A 167 4.49 -12.95 -6.29
C ILE A 167 5.05 -11.90 -5.34
N ARG A 168 5.88 -12.33 -4.42
CA ARG A 168 6.67 -11.46 -3.56
C ARG A 168 8.14 -11.77 -3.76
N ARG A 169 8.95 -10.73 -3.88
CA ARG A 169 10.39 -10.85 -3.95
C ARG A 169 11.03 -10.08 -2.80
N GLY A 170 11.92 -10.73 -2.05
CA GLY A 170 12.84 -10.06 -1.16
C GLY A 170 13.83 -9.27 -2.00
N PHE A 171 13.88 -7.96 -1.79
CA PHE A 171 14.72 -7.07 -2.60
C PHE A 171 16.21 -7.31 -2.33
N THR A 172 16.58 -7.39 -1.06
CA THR A 172 17.94 -7.62 -0.60
C THR A 172 18.31 -9.11 -0.67
N SER A 173 17.41 -9.98 -0.23
CA SER A 173 17.67 -11.43 -0.17
C SER A 173 17.60 -12.11 -1.54
N GLY A 174 16.83 -11.57 -2.48
CA GLY A 174 16.52 -12.21 -3.76
C GLY A 174 15.56 -13.39 -3.66
N GLU A 175 15.06 -13.78 -2.47
CA GLU A 175 14.08 -14.84 -2.28
C GLU A 175 12.77 -14.53 -2.97
N ILE A 176 12.16 -15.53 -3.62
CA ILE A 176 10.89 -15.35 -4.32
C ILE A 176 9.84 -16.32 -3.77
N MET A 177 8.69 -15.77 -3.40
CA MET A 177 7.49 -16.49 -3.02
C MET A 177 6.45 -16.39 -4.13
N VAL A 178 5.93 -17.53 -4.57
CA VAL A 178 4.81 -17.64 -5.51
C VAL A 178 3.59 -18.17 -4.76
N VAL A 179 2.51 -17.40 -4.74
CA VAL A 179 1.22 -17.79 -4.16
C VAL A 179 0.24 -18.03 -5.29
N LEU A 180 -0.16 -19.28 -5.47
CA LEU A 180 -1.21 -19.70 -6.41
C LEU A 180 -2.55 -19.60 -5.67
N VAL A 181 -3.39 -18.67 -6.03
CA VAL A 181 -4.72 -18.51 -5.42
C VAL A 181 -5.73 -19.30 -6.23
N ALA A 182 -6.32 -20.30 -5.61
CA ALA A 182 -7.24 -21.20 -6.27
C ALA A 182 -8.60 -21.30 -5.54
N SER A 183 -9.64 -21.58 -6.28
CA SER A 183 -11.00 -21.80 -5.76
C SER A 183 -11.17 -23.13 -5.00
N SER A 184 -10.13 -23.99 -4.97
CA SER A 184 -10.19 -25.32 -4.36
C SER A 184 -8.81 -25.72 -3.83
N PRO A 185 -8.74 -26.48 -2.73
CA PRO A 185 -7.48 -27.05 -2.24
C PRO A 185 -6.91 -28.17 -3.15
N VAL A 186 -7.71 -28.66 -4.10
CA VAL A 186 -7.29 -29.70 -5.05
C VAL A 186 -6.71 -29.06 -6.28
N PHE A 187 -5.37 -29.01 -6.36
CA PHE A 187 -4.64 -28.50 -7.51
C PHE A 187 -4.06 -29.69 -8.33
N PRO A 188 -4.50 -29.87 -9.58
CA PRO A 188 -4.08 -31.02 -10.40
C PRO A 188 -2.56 -31.06 -10.60
N SER A 189 -1.97 -32.23 -10.42
CA SER A 189 -0.53 -32.46 -10.63
C SER A 189 0.38 -31.44 -9.94
N LYS A 190 0.00 -30.94 -8.77
CA LYS A 190 0.68 -29.84 -8.05
C LYS A 190 2.19 -29.98 -7.96
N ASN A 191 2.68 -31.20 -7.66
CA ASN A 191 4.12 -31.46 -7.53
C ASN A 191 4.86 -31.31 -8.86
N ASN A 192 4.28 -31.82 -9.96
CA ASN A 192 4.87 -31.70 -11.29
C ASN A 192 4.77 -30.24 -11.80
N PHE A 193 3.70 -29.54 -11.50
CA PHE A 193 3.56 -28.11 -11.80
C PHE A 193 4.64 -27.29 -11.11
N VAL A 194 4.84 -27.48 -9.82
CA VAL A 194 5.90 -26.80 -9.04
C VAL A 194 7.28 -27.14 -9.57
N LYS A 195 7.53 -28.43 -9.91
CA LYS A 195 8.80 -28.87 -10.49
C LYS A 195 9.05 -28.20 -11.84
N ALA A 196 8.04 -28.12 -12.72
CA ALA A 196 8.15 -27.46 -14.02
C ALA A 196 8.40 -25.96 -13.87
N LEU A 197 7.69 -25.28 -12.98
CA LEU A 197 7.87 -23.85 -12.70
C LEU A 197 9.29 -23.57 -12.19
N ARG A 198 9.78 -24.34 -11.22
CA ARG A 198 11.12 -24.17 -10.65
C ARG A 198 12.25 -24.59 -11.58
N LYS A 199 11.98 -25.43 -12.57
CA LYS A 199 12.98 -25.75 -13.61
C LYS A 199 13.32 -24.50 -14.45
N GLU A 200 12.35 -23.65 -14.72
CA GLU A 200 12.56 -22.39 -15.43
C GLU A 200 12.99 -21.23 -14.50
N HIS A 201 12.54 -21.27 -13.23
CA HIS A 201 12.81 -20.23 -12.23
C HIS A 201 13.37 -20.87 -10.95
N PRO A 202 14.65 -21.29 -10.94
CA PRO A 202 15.27 -21.95 -9.79
C PRO A 202 15.38 -21.04 -8.56
N GLU A 203 15.33 -19.72 -8.74
CA GLU A 203 15.33 -18.70 -7.69
C GLU A 203 14.06 -18.66 -6.84
N ILE A 204 12.99 -19.36 -7.25
CA ILE A 204 11.78 -19.49 -6.43
C ILE A 204 12.10 -20.32 -5.17
N THR A 205 12.02 -19.67 -4.01
CA THR A 205 12.36 -20.27 -2.71
C THR A 205 11.14 -20.91 -2.04
N THR A 206 9.93 -20.46 -2.36
CA THR A 206 8.70 -21.04 -1.80
C THR A 206 7.51 -20.90 -2.75
N VAL A 207 6.66 -21.94 -2.79
CA VAL A 207 5.41 -21.96 -3.55
C VAL A 207 4.28 -22.37 -2.61
N ILE A 208 3.21 -21.57 -2.62
CA ILE A 208 2.05 -21.73 -1.73
C ILE A 208 0.80 -21.84 -2.59
N LEU A 209 -0.10 -22.75 -2.23
CA LEU A 209 -1.47 -22.77 -2.69
C LEU A 209 -2.32 -22.09 -1.62
N ASN A 210 -2.85 -20.93 -1.96
CA ASN A 210 -3.86 -20.24 -1.15
C ASN A 210 -5.25 -20.63 -1.65
N VAL A 211 -6.12 -21.04 -0.74
CA VAL A 211 -7.49 -21.46 -1.08
C VAL A 211 -8.42 -20.28 -0.81
N ASN A 212 -9.01 -19.74 -1.89
CA ASN A 212 -10.04 -18.73 -1.82
C ASN A 212 -11.26 -19.21 -2.62
N ASP A 213 -12.16 -19.91 -1.93
CA ASP A 213 -13.40 -20.47 -2.44
C ASP A 213 -14.62 -19.55 -2.25
N GLN A 214 -14.38 -18.35 -1.68
CA GLN A 214 -15.41 -17.38 -1.38
C GLN A 214 -15.71 -16.47 -2.58
N ASN A 215 -16.96 -16.03 -2.69
CA ASN A 215 -17.32 -14.94 -3.61
C ASN A 215 -17.00 -13.59 -2.95
N THR A 216 -15.77 -13.13 -3.14
CA THR A 216 -15.22 -11.95 -2.46
C THR A 216 -14.23 -11.21 -3.37
N SER A 217 -14.12 -9.90 -3.18
CA SER A 217 -13.08 -9.08 -3.81
C SER A 217 -11.68 -9.26 -3.16
N MET A 218 -11.61 -9.98 -2.03
CA MET A 218 -10.33 -10.29 -1.40
C MET A 218 -9.54 -11.27 -2.26
N VAL A 219 -8.28 -10.94 -2.52
CA VAL A 219 -7.39 -11.78 -3.36
C VAL A 219 -7.06 -13.09 -2.65
N LEU A 220 -6.65 -13.03 -1.39
CA LEU A 220 -6.25 -14.19 -0.60
C LEU A 220 -7.41 -14.69 0.27
N GLY A 221 -7.58 -16.01 0.28
CA GLY A 221 -8.38 -16.69 1.28
C GLY A 221 -7.57 -16.98 2.55
N GLU A 222 -8.20 -17.55 3.55
CA GLU A 222 -7.58 -17.78 4.87
C GLU A 222 -6.61 -18.97 4.88
N ARG A 223 -6.85 -19.98 4.04
CA ARG A 223 -6.09 -21.23 4.06
C ARG A 223 -4.90 -21.22 3.12
N ASN A 224 -3.71 -21.41 3.67
CA ASN A 224 -2.46 -21.59 2.93
C ASN A 224 -1.95 -23.03 3.03
N ILE A 225 -1.51 -23.60 1.91
CA ILE A 225 -0.91 -24.94 1.80
C ILE A 225 0.45 -24.76 1.15
N THR A 226 1.53 -24.99 1.88
CA THR A 226 2.88 -24.94 1.32
C THR A 226 3.10 -26.12 0.37
N LEU A 227 3.36 -25.83 -0.91
CA LEU A 227 3.67 -26.84 -1.93
C LEU A 227 5.18 -27.07 -2.05
N TYR A 228 5.98 -26.02 -1.77
CA TYR A 228 7.43 -26.09 -1.81
C TYR A 228 8.03 -25.01 -0.89
N GLY A 229 9.18 -25.29 -0.29
CA GLY A 229 9.93 -24.37 0.55
C GLY A 229 9.35 -24.17 1.94
N LYS A 230 9.70 -23.07 2.58
CA LYS A 230 9.38 -22.79 4.00
C LYS A 230 8.04 -22.10 4.24
N GLY A 231 7.32 -21.69 3.18
CA GLY A 231 6.01 -21.02 3.27
C GLY A 231 6.08 -19.51 3.56
N TYR A 232 7.27 -18.93 3.55
CA TYR A 232 7.53 -17.49 3.67
C TYR A 232 8.83 -17.15 2.97
N ILE A 233 9.09 -15.87 2.75
CA ILE A 233 10.41 -15.35 2.34
C ILE A 233 10.98 -14.49 3.45
N VAL A 234 12.27 -14.24 3.39
CA VAL A 234 12.92 -13.23 4.23
C VAL A 234 13.41 -12.07 3.37
N ASP A 235 13.44 -10.87 3.95
CA ASP A 235 14.09 -9.72 3.35
C ASP A 235 14.71 -8.85 4.42
N THR A 236 15.65 -7.97 4.03
CA THR A 236 16.31 -7.04 4.94
C THR A 236 15.80 -5.63 4.67
N LEU A 237 15.47 -4.91 5.75
CA LEU A 237 14.99 -3.53 5.72
C LEU A 237 15.59 -2.77 6.90
N CYS A 238 16.26 -1.64 6.65
CA CYS A 238 16.93 -0.83 7.69
C CYS A 238 17.84 -1.67 8.61
N GLY A 239 18.58 -2.63 8.07
CA GLY A 239 19.49 -3.49 8.81
C GLY A 239 18.86 -4.69 9.54
N HIS A 240 17.53 -4.79 9.58
CA HIS A 240 16.81 -5.91 10.20
C HIS A 240 16.25 -6.88 9.17
N THR A 241 16.20 -8.17 9.52
CA THR A 241 15.65 -9.23 8.68
C THR A 241 14.23 -9.56 9.07
N PHE A 242 13.32 -9.55 8.08
CA PHE A 242 11.89 -9.82 8.28
C PHE A 242 11.46 -11.07 7.53
N ALA A 243 10.83 -11.99 8.23
CA ALA A 243 10.07 -13.07 7.63
C ALA A 243 8.71 -12.52 7.16
N ILE A 244 8.41 -12.75 5.89
CA ILE A 244 7.24 -12.20 5.21
C ILE A 244 6.35 -13.36 4.78
N SER A 245 5.22 -13.54 5.43
CA SER A 245 4.21 -14.54 5.09
C SER A 245 3.35 -14.09 3.89
N PRO A 246 2.54 -14.99 3.27
CA PRO A 246 1.70 -14.64 2.11
C PRO A 246 0.77 -13.46 2.36
N SER A 247 0.12 -13.41 3.52
CA SER A 247 -0.86 -12.40 3.91
C SER A 247 -0.26 -11.19 4.62
N ALA A 248 1.02 -11.23 4.99
CA ALA A 248 1.67 -10.13 5.70
C ALA A 248 1.61 -8.83 4.89
N PHE A 249 1.31 -7.71 5.55
CA PHE A 249 1.58 -6.41 4.98
C PHE A 249 3.10 -6.15 5.02
N TYR A 250 3.65 -5.76 3.90
CA TYR A 250 5.04 -5.32 3.76
C TYR A 250 5.08 -4.34 2.59
N GLN A 251 5.77 -3.23 2.76
CA GLN A 251 5.81 -2.14 1.78
C GLN A 251 6.33 -2.61 0.42
N VAL A 252 5.71 -2.12 -0.65
CA VAL A 252 5.96 -2.65 -2.02
C VAL A 252 7.16 -2.02 -2.72
N ASN A 253 7.73 -0.95 -2.16
CA ASN A 253 8.89 -0.24 -2.69
C ASN A 253 10.01 -0.22 -1.64
N PRO A 254 10.87 -1.22 -1.58
CA PRO A 254 11.86 -1.37 -0.51
C PRO A 254 12.81 -0.18 -0.40
N VAL A 255 13.27 0.36 -1.54
CA VAL A 255 14.21 1.50 -1.58
C VAL A 255 13.61 2.74 -0.90
N GLN A 256 12.37 3.07 -1.26
CA GLN A 256 11.69 4.23 -0.66
C GLN A 256 11.22 3.94 0.77
N THR A 257 10.97 2.68 1.12
CA THR A 257 10.59 2.30 2.48
C THR A 257 11.74 2.50 3.46
N GLU A 258 12.98 2.21 3.08
CA GLU A 258 14.14 2.50 3.92
C GLU A 258 14.25 4.00 4.21
N ILE A 259 14.08 4.85 3.18
CA ILE A 259 14.08 6.31 3.32
C ILE A 259 12.91 6.77 4.20
N LEU A 260 11.71 6.21 3.99
CA LEU A 260 10.52 6.53 4.75
C LEU A 260 10.72 6.24 6.25
N TYR A 261 11.20 5.02 6.56
CA TYR A 261 11.37 4.59 7.95
C TYR A 261 12.58 5.27 8.61
N GLN A 262 13.68 5.48 7.90
CA GLN A 262 14.80 6.25 8.42
C GLN A 262 14.37 7.68 8.78
N THR A 263 13.60 8.34 7.90
CA THR A 263 13.05 9.67 8.17
C THR A 263 12.11 9.66 9.40
N ALA A 264 11.28 8.60 9.52
CA ALA A 264 10.40 8.46 10.68
C ALA A 264 11.19 8.28 11.99
N MET A 265 12.29 7.52 11.97
CA MET A 265 13.19 7.38 13.12
C MET A 265 13.89 8.69 13.47
N ASP A 266 14.34 9.45 12.46
CA ASP A 266 14.95 10.78 12.68
C ASP A 266 13.93 11.75 13.31
N TYR A 267 12.66 11.69 12.88
CA TYR A 267 11.59 12.51 13.45
C TYR A 267 11.19 12.07 14.86
N ALA A 268 11.30 10.80 15.18
CA ALA A 268 11.09 10.29 16.53
C ALA A 268 12.15 10.78 17.51
N GLY A 269 13.39 11.03 17.07
CA GLY A 269 14.47 11.58 17.87
C GLY A 269 14.79 10.76 19.12
N LEU A 270 14.81 9.43 18.98
CA LEU A 270 15.01 8.49 20.09
C LEU A 270 16.43 8.56 20.65
N THR A 271 16.54 8.55 21.98
CA THR A 271 17.81 8.70 22.73
C THR A 271 18.15 7.50 23.62
N GLY A 272 17.33 6.45 23.62
CA GLY A 272 17.46 5.27 24.49
C GLY A 272 16.69 5.38 25.80
N LYS A 273 15.90 6.44 25.99
CA LYS A 273 15.14 6.67 27.24
C LYS A 273 13.64 6.52 27.06
N GLU A 274 13.18 6.56 25.81
CA GLU A 274 11.78 6.67 25.45
C GLU A 274 11.07 5.31 25.50
N THR A 275 9.84 5.32 25.98
CA THR A 275 8.83 4.29 25.75
C THR A 275 8.06 4.63 24.49
N VAL A 276 8.16 3.76 23.49
CA VAL A 276 7.60 3.95 22.15
C VAL A 276 6.38 3.06 21.97
N VAL A 277 5.32 3.60 21.35
CA VAL A 277 4.17 2.81 20.88
C VAL A 277 4.14 2.81 19.36
N ASP A 278 4.11 1.61 18.74
CA ASP A 278 3.84 1.38 17.32
C ASP A 278 2.39 0.90 17.21
N ALA A 279 1.49 1.82 16.85
CA ALA A 279 0.04 1.64 17.02
C ALA A 279 -0.63 0.78 15.93
N TYR A 280 0.02 0.57 14.79
CA TYR A 280 -0.45 -0.27 13.68
C TYR A 280 0.72 -1.14 13.21
N CYS A 281 1.30 -1.92 14.11
CA CYS A 281 2.65 -2.45 13.93
C CYS A 281 2.78 -3.51 12.81
N GLY A 282 1.70 -4.09 12.32
CA GLY A 282 1.74 -5.15 11.31
C GLY A 282 2.66 -6.30 11.73
N ILE A 283 3.66 -6.62 10.91
CA ILE A 283 4.69 -7.63 11.22
C ILE A 283 5.86 -7.08 12.04
N GLY A 284 5.69 -5.88 12.62
CA GLY A 284 6.63 -5.26 13.55
C GLY A 284 7.74 -4.43 12.91
N THR A 285 7.60 -4.00 11.65
CA THR A 285 8.70 -3.35 10.91
C THR A 285 9.16 -2.05 11.59
N ILE A 286 8.25 -1.13 11.88
CA ILE A 286 8.59 0.17 12.50
C ILE A 286 9.08 -0.03 13.93
N GLY A 287 8.34 -0.81 14.73
CA GLY A 287 8.67 -1.05 16.13
C GLY A 287 10.02 -1.74 16.34
N ILE A 288 10.38 -2.73 15.50
CA ILE A 288 11.66 -3.41 15.56
C ILE A 288 12.81 -2.45 15.22
N ILE A 289 12.66 -1.60 14.19
CA ILE A 289 13.66 -0.60 13.84
C ILE A 289 13.79 0.46 14.96
N ALA A 290 12.68 0.88 15.56
CA ALA A 290 12.70 1.83 16.68
C ALA A 290 13.37 1.27 17.94
N ALA A 291 13.30 -0.05 18.14
CA ALA A 291 13.87 -0.73 19.31
C ALA A 291 15.39 -0.57 19.45
N ASP A 292 16.12 -0.32 18.35
CA ASP A 292 17.56 -0.06 18.38
C ASP A 292 17.91 1.17 19.21
N LYS A 293 17.01 2.16 19.27
CA LYS A 293 17.24 3.46 19.91
C LYS A 293 16.22 3.81 20.99
N ALA A 294 15.28 2.92 21.29
CA ALA A 294 14.27 3.11 22.34
C ALA A 294 14.64 2.36 23.61
N LYS A 295 14.18 2.84 24.77
CA LYS A 295 14.23 2.09 26.03
C LYS A 295 13.34 0.86 25.95
N SER A 296 12.12 1.02 25.48
CA SER A 296 11.14 -0.04 25.31
C SER A 296 10.18 0.30 24.19
N VAL A 297 9.68 -0.73 23.49
CA VAL A 297 8.69 -0.58 22.41
C VAL A 297 7.48 -1.45 22.69
N ILE A 298 6.30 -0.92 22.42
CA ILE A 298 5.03 -1.61 22.49
C ILE A 298 4.43 -1.60 21.08
N GLY A 299 4.29 -2.77 20.45
CA GLY A 299 3.61 -2.91 19.16
C GLY A 299 2.18 -3.39 19.35
N VAL A 300 1.22 -2.74 18.70
CA VAL A 300 -0.21 -3.10 18.74
C VAL A 300 -0.71 -3.41 17.35
N GLU A 301 -1.37 -4.55 17.20
CA GLU A 301 -1.91 -5.00 15.92
C GLU A 301 -3.16 -5.86 16.15
N LEU A 302 -4.17 -5.63 15.33
CA LEU A 302 -5.45 -6.33 15.44
C LEU A 302 -5.36 -7.79 14.92
N ASN A 303 -4.58 -8.00 13.84
CA ASN A 303 -4.49 -9.30 13.18
C ASN A 303 -3.57 -10.27 13.94
N PRO A 304 -4.09 -11.40 14.46
CA PRO A 304 -3.29 -12.36 15.24
C PRO A 304 -2.14 -12.98 14.44
N ALA A 305 -2.29 -13.15 13.12
CA ALA A 305 -1.23 -13.71 12.27
C ALA A 305 -0.07 -12.70 12.16
N SER A 306 -0.38 -11.41 11.98
CA SER A 306 0.64 -10.35 11.95
C SER A 306 1.37 -10.23 13.29
N VAL A 307 0.65 -10.31 14.43
CA VAL A 307 1.28 -10.30 15.78
C VAL A 307 2.22 -11.49 15.95
N LYS A 308 1.83 -12.67 15.47
CA LYS A 308 2.71 -13.85 15.49
C LYS A 308 3.96 -13.64 14.66
N ASP A 309 3.81 -13.08 13.46
CA ASP A 309 4.94 -12.76 12.58
C ASP A 309 5.84 -11.69 13.22
N ALA A 310 5.28 -10.64 13.84
CA ALA A 310 6.02 -9.60 14.54
C ALA A 310 6.88 -10.16 15.68
N ARG A 311 6.30 -11.03 16.53
CA ARG A 311 7.04 -11.70 17.60
C ARG A 311 8.17 -12.59 17.07
N ASN A 312 7.97 -13.28 15.96
CA ASN A 312 9.00 -14.08 15.32
C ASN A 312 10.11 -13.21 14.73
N ASN A 313 9.75 -12.09 14.11
CA ASN A 313 10.70 -11.12 13.55
C ASN A 313 11.56 -10.48 14.65
N ALA A 314 10.99 -10.09 15.79
CA ALA A 314 11.75 -9.57 16.91
C ALA A 314 12.77 -10.61 17.44
N ARG A 315 12.34 -11.87 17.62
CA ARG A 315 13.25 -12.96 18.05
C ARG A 315 14.37 -13.21 17.02
N HIS A 316 14.03 -13.20 15.74
CA HIS A 316 14.99 -13.42 14.64
C HIS A 316 16.09 -12.33 14.64
N ASN A 317 15.73 -11.11 14.98
CA ASN A 317 16.66 -9.97 15.10
C ASN A 317 17.27 -9.80 16.50
N ASN A 318 17.03 -10.72 17.45
CA ASN A 318 17.51 -10.64 18.83
C ASN A 318 17.06 -9.36 19.56
N ILE A 319 15.91 -8.81 19.22
CA ILE A 319 15.32 -7.63 19.85
C ILE A 319 14.53 -8.06 21.10
N GLY A 320 15.00 -7.65 22.27
CA GLY A 320 14.43 -8.03 23.57
C GLY A 320 13.60 -6.94 24.26
N ASN A 321 13.71 -5.70 23.82
CA ASN A 321 13.03 -4.55 24.41
C ASN A 321 11.72 -4.17 23.71
N ILE A 322 11.10 -5.10 22.98
CA ILE A 322 9.80 -4.92 22.32
C ILE A 322 8.79 -5.97 22.78
N THR A 323 7.55 -5.55 23.00
CA THR A 323 6.41 -6.44 23.30
C THR A 323 5.27 -6.17 22.33
N PHE A 324 4.68 -7.23 21.79
CA PHE A 324 3.56 -7.13 20.85
C PHE A 324 2.24 -7.62 21.46
N TYR A 325 1.21 -6.80 21.32
CA TYR A 325 -0.15 -7.06 21.79
C TYR A 325 -1.12 -7.23 20.61
N GLN A 326 -1.93 -8.27 20.69
CA GLN A 326 -3.09 -8.42 19.80
C GLN A 326 -4.24 -7.65 20.42
N ASN A 327 -4.49 -6.45 19.93
CA ASN A 327 -5.61 -5.61 20.38
C ASN A 327 -6.01 -4.62 19.27
N ASP A 328 -7.18 -4.03 19.41
CA ASP A 328 -7.49 -2.78 18.71
C ASP A 328 -6.63 -1.65 19.27
N ALA A 329 -6.06 -0.83 18.39
CA ALA A 329 -5.09 0.19 18.79
C ALA A 329 -5.72 1.25 19.71
N GLU A 330 -6.95 1.70 19.41
CA GLU A 330 -7.67 2.69 20.22
C GLU A 330 -7.97 2.14 21.62
N ARG A 331 -8.52 0.94 21.68
CA ARG A 331 -8.81 0.26 22.94
C ARG A 331 -7.54 0.07 23.78
N PHE A 332 -6.44 -0.33 23.16
CA PHE A 332 -5.18 -0.55 23.88
C PHE A 332 -4.63 0.76 24.48
N LEU A 333 -4.68 1.87 23.74
CA LEU A 333 -4.23 3.16 24.27
C LEU A 333 -5.11 3.64 25.44
N ASN A 334 -6.42 3.39 25.40
CA ASN A 334 -7.32 3.68 26.54
C ASN A 334 -6.98 2.81 27.76
N GLU A 335 -6.70 1.52 27.59
CA GLU A 335 -6.27 0.62 28.65
C GLU A 335 -4.92 1.09 29.27
N MET A 336 -3.98 1.60 28.44
CA MET A 336 -2.75 2.22 28.91
C MET A 336 -3.01 3.46 29.76
N GLN A 337 -3.93 4.32 29.32
CA GLN A 337 -4.30 5.54 30.08
C GLN A 337 -4.93 5.20 31.42
N GLU A 338 -5.84 4.24 31.48
CA GLU A 338 -6.47 3.77 32.73
C GLU A 338 -5.42 3.25 33.74
N GLN A 339 -4.36 2.63 33.23
CA GLN A 339 -3.23 2.12 34.04
C GLN A 339 -2.17 3.18 34.37
N ASN A 340 -2.39 4.45 33.98
CA ASN A 340 -1.40 5.53 34.09
C ASN A 340 -0.05 5.19 33.42
N ALA A 341 -0.07 4.33 32.39
CA ALA A 341 1.12 4.04 31.60
C ALA A 341 1.45 5.24 30.69
N LYS A 342 2.74 5.40 30.38
CA LYS A 342 3.24 6.51 29.56
C LYS A 342 3.74 6.01 28.22
N ALA A 343 3.55 6.83 27.19
CA ALA A 343 4.20 6.71 25.90
C ALA A 343 4.89 8.05 25.60
N ASP A 344 6.20 8.03 25.38
CA ASP A 344 6.95 9.25 25.06
C ASP A 344 6.86 9.56 23.57
N VAL A 345 6.83 8.52 22.72
CA VAL A 345 6.68 8.62 21.27
C VAL A 345 5.64 7.62 20.77
N ILE A 346 4.75 8.07 19.89
CA ILE A 346 3.78 7.20 19.21
C ILE A 346 4.05 7.24 17.71
N PHE A 347 4.32 6.09 17.08
CA PHE A 347 4.23 5.91 15.64
C PHE A 347 2.82 5.50 15.27
N MET A 348 2.31 6.09 14.19
CA MET A 348 1.04 5.71 13.58
C MET A 348 1.15 5.68 12.07
N ASP A 349 0.80 4.52 11.47
CA ASP A 349 0.72 4.28 10.03
C ASP A 349 -0.69 3.73 9.70
N PRO A 350 -1.74 4.56 9.79
CA PRO A 350 -3.11 4.12 9.60
C PRO A 350 -3.41 3.83 8.12
N PRO A 351 -4.54 3.14 7.82
CA PRO A 351 -4.97 2.87 6.45
C PRO A 351 -5.32 4.18 5.69
N ARG A 352 -5.57 4.06 4.38
CA ARG A 352 -5.89 5.20 3.48
C ARG A 352 -7.03 6.12 3.95
N ALA A 353 -7.94 5.61 4.76
CA ALA A 353 -9.02 6.40 5.35
C ALA A 353 -8.54 7.41 6.40
N GLY A 354 -7.26 7.35 6.77
CA GLY A 354 -6.70 8.09 7.89
C GLY A 354 -7.09 7.49 9.23
N SER A 355 -6.89 8.25 10.31
CA SER A 355 -7.22 7.83 11.66
C SER A 355 -8.63 8.26 12.07
N THR A 356 -9.18 7.60 13.09
CA THR A 356 -10.43 8.01 13.73
C THR A 356 -10.16 9.11 14.76
N GLN A 357 -11.15 9.98 15.01
CA GLN A 357 -11.03 11.00 16.05
C GLN A 357 -10.87 10.37 17.44
N SER A 358 -11.54 9.26 17.70
CA SER A 358 -11.45 8.52 18.95
C SER A 358 -10.04 7.95 19.17
N PHE A 359 -9.44 7.31 18.17
CA PHE A 359 -8.04 6.87 18.27
C PHE A 359 -7.07 8.03 18.54
N MET A 360 -7.21 9.15 17.78
CA MET A 360 -6.35 10.31 17.97
C MET A 360 -6.49 10.93 19.36
N ALA A 361 -7.72 10.96 19.89
CA ALA A 361 -7.97 11.40 21.28
C ALA A 361 -7.29 10.47 22.30
N SER A 362 -7.39 9.15 22.11
CA SER A 362 -6.71 8.15 22.95
C SER A 362 -5.18 8.31 22.88
N ALA A 363 -4.62 8.56 21.70
CA ALA A 363 -3.18 8.80 21.53
C ALA A 363 -2.72 10.06 22.28
N ILE A 364 -3.48 11.16 22.19
CA ILE A 364 -3.21 12.42 22.87
C ILE A 364 -3.33 12.28 24.39
N SER A 365 -4.26 11.46 24.88
CA SER A 365 -4.49 11.27 26.33
C SER A 365 -3.28 10.68 27.07
N LEU A 366 -2.40 9.97 26.37
CA LEU A 366 -1.14 9.47 26.93
C LEU A 366 -0.06 10.57 27.05
N ASN A 367 -0.36 11.79 26.59
CA ASN A 367 0.55 12.93 26.60
C ASN A 367 1.94 12.65 25.99
N PRO A 368 2.05 12.03 24.81
CA PRO A 368 3.35 11.80 24.21
C PRO A 368 4.05 13.12 23.86
N ASP A 369 5.38 13.15 24.01
CA ASP A 369 6.16 14.31 23.57
C ASP A 369 6.12 14.47 22.05
N ARG A 370 6.05 13.34 21.32
CA ARG A 370 5.98 13.30 19.86
C ARG A 370 5.03 12.24 19.35
N ILE A 371 4.40 12.56 18.21
CA ILE A 371 3.67 11.59 17.39
C ILE A 371 4.30 11.63 15.99
N VAL A 372 4.78 10.50 15.51
CA VAL A 372 5.27 10.36 14.13
C VAL A 372 4.18 9.72 13.30
N TYR A 373 3.57 10.53 12.42
CA TYR A 373 2.48 10.09 11.56
C TYR A 373 3.00 9.80 10.15
N ILE A 374 2.89 8.56 9.70
CA ILE A 374 3.14 8.12 8.33
C ILE A 374 1.79 7.99 7.63
N SER A 375 1.63 8.60 6.46
CA SER A 375 0.35 8.60 5.74
C SER A 375 0.51 8.39 4.25
N CYS A 376 -0.27 7.47 3.70
CA CYS A 376 -0.36 7.22 2.27
C CYS A 376 -1.40 8.10 1.54
N ASN A 377 -2.07 9.02 2.25
CA ASN A 377 -3.09 9.90 1.69
C ASN A 377 -3.01 11.31 2.30
N PRO A 378 -2.45 12.29 1.58
CA PRO A 378 -2.33 13.67 2.08
C PRO A 378 -3.66 14.36 2.40
N GLU A 379 -4.77 13.95 1.80
CA GLU A 379 -6.10 14.55 2.06
C GLU A 379 -6.61 14.15 3.46
N THR A 380 -6.57 12.86 3.76
CA THR A 380 -6.96 12.37 5.10
C THR A 380 -5.96 12.81 6.16
N LEU A 381 -4.67 12.88 5.84
CA LEU A 381 -3.67 13.45 6.71
C LEU A 381 -3.99 14.92 7.06
N ALA A 382 -4.35 15.74 6.08
CA ALA A 382 -4.72 17.14 6.33
C ALA A 382 -5.92 17.26 7.30
N ARG A 383 -6.93 16.39 7.16
CA ARG A 383 -8.06 16.30 8.10
C ARG A 383 -7.58 15.94 9.51
N ASP A 384 -6.71 14.98 9.63
CA ASP A 384 -6.23 14.48 10.92
C ASP A 384 -5.30 15.50 11.62
N LEU A 385 -4.48 16.22 10.84
CA LEU A 385 -3.65 17.31 11.35
C LEU A 385 -4.46 18.48 11.92
N GLU A 386 -5.67 18.76 11.38
CA GLU A 386 -6.59 19.74 11.98
C GLU A 386 -7.04 19.32 13.39
N PHE A 387 -7.23 18.02 13.59
CA PHE A 387 -7.58 17.49 14.91
C PHE A 387 -6.41 17.65 15.89
N PHE A 388 -5.20 17.23 15.50
CA PHE A 388 -4.02 17.34 16.36
C PHE A 388 -3.71 18.80 16.72
N LYS A 389 -3.82 19.73 15.76
CA LYS A 389 -3.61 21.16 15.99
C LYS A 389 -4.58 21.75 17.04
N LYS A 390 -5.85 21.33 17.03
CA LYS A 390 -6.85 21.74 18.02
C LYS A 390 -6.53 21.23 19.43
N HIS A 391 -5.68 20.20 19.54
CA HIS A 391 -5.29 19.57 20.80
C HIS A 391 -3.81 19.84 21.15
N GLN A 392 -3.28 20.96 20.70
CA GLN A 392 -1.92 21.44 21.06
C GLN A 392 -0.77 20.55 20.55
N TYR A 393 -0.98 19.87 19.42
CA TYR A 393 0.09 19.20 18.67
C TYR A 393 0.31 19.90 17.35
N THR A 394 1.51 20.43 17.14
CA THR A 394 1.88 21.12 15.90
C THR A 394 2.80 20.29 15.04
N ALA A 395 2.60 20.40 13.71
CA ALA A 395 3.47 19.74 12.75
C ALA A 395 4.75 20.58 12.57
N GLU A 396 5.89 20.07 13.04
CA GLU A 396 7.18 20.74 12.89
C GLU A 396 7.69 20.62 11.44
N LYS A 397 7.73 19.38 10.95
CA LYS A 397 8.25 19.03 9.62
C LYS A 397 7.31 18.05 8.93
N ILE A 398 7.12 18.24 7.64
CA ILE A 398 6.33 17.37 6.79
C ILE A 398 7.21 16.95 5.62
N GLN A 399 7.56 15.67 5.54
CA GLN A 399 8.40 15.12 4.49
C GLN A 399 7.57 14.26 3.52
N PRO A 400 7.27 14.77 2.31
CA PRO A 400 6.69 13.94 1.26
C PRO A 400 7.72 12.96 0.69
N VAL A 401 7.29 11.73 0.38
CA VAL A 401 8.11 10.68 -0.24
C VAL A 401 7.34 10.07 -1.41
N ASP A 402 8.00 9.91 -2.55
CA ASP A 402 7.41 9.24 -3.70
C ASP A 402 7.57 7.72 -3.61
N MET A 403 6.69 7.09 -2.84
CA MET A 403 6.63 5.62 -2.71
C MET A 403 6.11 4.93 -3.97
N PHE A 404 5.35 5.64 -4.81
CA PHE A 404 4.62 5.08 -5.95
C PHE A 404 4.85 5.91 -7.22
N PRO A 405 6.07 5.90 -7.80
CA PRO A 405 6.33 6.50 -9.10
C PRO A 405 5.28 6.12 -10.15
N PHE A 406 5.00 7.02 -11.08
CA PHE A 406 3.98 6.94 -12.14
C PHE A 406 2.53 6.95 -11.68
N THR A 407 2.26 7.05 -10.39
CA THR A 407 0.90 7.21 -9.82
C THR A 407 0.72 8.61 -9.21
N THR A 408 -0.50 8.98 -8.87
CA THR A 408 -0.82 10.22 -8.15
C THR A 408 -0.59 10.14 -6.64
N HIS A 409 -0.28 8.96 -6.11
CA HIS A 409 -0.11 8.75 -4.67
C HIS A 409 1.16 9.41 -4.14
N VAL A 410 1.06 9.97 -2.94
CA VAL A 410 2.16 10.57 -2.17
C VAL A 410 2.09 10.02 -0.76
N GLU A 411 3.21 9.54 -0.25
CA GLU A 411 3.39 9.28 1.18
C GLU A 411 3.91 10.55 1.84
N ALA A 412 3.53 10.78 3.09
CA ALA A 412 4.06 11.87 3.89
C ALA A 412 4.33 11.43 5.31
N ILE A 413 5.47 11.87 5.86
CA ILE A 413 5.83 11.67 7.26
C ILE A 413 5.70 13.02 7.95
N VAL A 414 5.03 13.05 9.09
CA VAL A 414 4.86 14.25 9.91
C VAL A 414 5.40 14.02 11.30
N SER A 415 6.25 14.94 11.78
CA SER A 415 6.63 15.04 13.17
C SER A 415 5.65 16.00 13.86
N LEU A 416 4.82 15.48 14.75
CA LEU A 416 3.93 16.25 15.60
C LEU A 416 4.56 16.39 16.97
N GLN A 417 4.70 17.60 17.45
CA GLN A 417 5.22 17.92 18.79
C GLN A 417 4.13 18.56 19.63
N ARG A 418 4.10 18.22 20.91
CA ARG A 418 3.22 18.85 21.87
C ARG A 418 3.69 20.28 22.17
N GLU A 419 2.80 21.26 22.07
CA GLU A 419 3.04 22.61 22.57
C GLU A 419 3.02 22.59 24.10
N ILE A 420 4.07 23.11 24.72
CA ILE A 420 4.22 23.19 26.19
C ILE A 420 3.61 24.47 26.72
#